data_7fa1487ec8b6305f3322f0d8b174d8c3
#
_entry.id   7fa1487ec8b6305f3322f0d8b174d8c3
#
_cell.length_a   1.000
_cell.length_b   1.000
_cell.length_c   1.000
_cell.angle_alpha   90.00
_cell.angle_beta   90.00
_cell.angle_gamma   90.00
#
_symmetry.space_group_name_H-M   'P 1'
#
loop_
_entity.id
_entity.type
_entity.pdbx_description
1 polymer ?
#
loop_
_entity_poly.entity_id
_entity_poly.type
_entity_poly.pdbx_seq_one_letter_code
_entity_poly.pdbx_strand_id
1 'polypeptide(L)'
;MLGKRRLYRLGSCGLALLLGMQVGCLRFCHPVDPLPAEEVRDTFELPVGCKNRVYVFLLDGVDPLDTANMAGLQDYLHSLGYLKTYYGQPFHAFYYAKEIAAIRKREPNARFAVMGFSYGAGLVRDMARDLGKQGIEIDLLVYVDGGRLSSQTLGRSPNVRKVVNILAFDRPDECEIPEAENRRYDDVWHFGTVTHPDTLRMFVRELAQVALRVPLTTHIPSAPPAKGVLPAPRPAPEMLPPPTPNVKRDGWDFVRPDSFSSGAIGVKPVLDAIRTPKDTLEPK
;
A
#
# COMPACT_ATOMS: atom_id res chain seq x y z
N MET A 1 43.96 33.07 2.29
CA MET A 1 43.33 31.85 1.78
C MET A 1 42.09 31.38 2.54
N LEU A 2 41.55 32.14 3.50
CA LEU A 2 40.38 31.76 4.33
C LEU A 2 38.99 32.02 3.69
N GLY A 3 38.92 32.83 2.62
CA GLY A 3 37.60 33.21 2.06
C GLY A 3 36.86 32.12 1.26
N LYS A 4 37.58 31.25 0.53
CA LYS A 4 36.94 30.26 -0.35
C LYS A 4 36.22 29.11 0.41
N ARG A 5 36.72 28.69 1.57
CA ARG A 5 36.10 27.60 2.36
C ARG A 5 34.77 28.00 3.02
N ARG A 6 34.56 29.30 3.32
CA ARG A 6 33.29 29.77 3.88
C ARG A 6 32.19 29.85 2.83
N LEU A 7 32.55 30.20 1.57
CA LEU A 7 31.56 30.24 0.48
C LEU A 7 30.98 28.87 0.15
N TYR A 8 31.82 27.82 0.14
CA TYR A 8 31.37 26.46 -0.13
C TYR A 8 30.43 25.91 0.99
N ARG A 9 30.68 26.26 2.25
CA ARG A 9 29.79 25.84 3.35
C ARG A 9 28.41 26.51 3.32
N LEU A 10 28.36 27.78 2.94
CA LEU A 10 27.09 28.50 2.78
C LEU A 10 26.31 27.99 1.56
N GLY A 11 26.99 27.68 0.46
CA GLY A 11 26.36 27.08 -0.72
C GLY A 11 25.79 25.68 -0.45
N SER A 12 26.50 24.84 0.30
CA SER A 12 26.05 23.49 0.65
C SER A 12 24.85 23.50 1.60
N CYS A 13 24.81 24.41 2.59
CA CYS A 13 23.67 24.56 3.46
C CYS A 13 22.44 25.13 2.72
N GLY A 14 22.65 26.09 1.80
CA GLY A 14 21.57 26.62 0.99
C GLY A 14 20.97 25.58 0.05
N LEU A 15 21.82 24.74 -0.57
CA LEU A 15 21.36 23.65 -1.44
C LEU A 15 20.61 22.55 -0.65
N ALA A 16 21.09 22.20 0.54
CA ALA A 16 20.39 21.24 1.42
C ALA A 16 19.04 21.77 1.93
N LEU A 17 18.94 23.06 2.23
CA LEU A 17 17.66 23.70 2.60
C LEU A 17 16.70 23.77 1.42
N LEU A 18 17.19 24.10 0.21
CA LEU A 18 16.37 24.10 -1.01
C LEU A 18 15.88 22.70 -1.36
N LEU A 19 16.73 21.67 -1.25
CA LEU A 19 16.33 20.27 -1.43
C LEU A 19 15.34 19.80 -0.35
N GLY A 20 15.54 20.23 0.90
CA GLY A 20 14.62 19.92 1.99
C GLY A 20 13.23 20.55 1.83
N MET A 21 13.16 21.78 1.28
CA MET A 21 11.89 22.43 0.96
C MET A 21 11.14 21.77 -0.21
N GLN A 22 11.87 21.20 -1.19
CA GLN A 22 11.28 20.51 -2.33
C GLN A 22 10.59 19.20 -1.92
N VAL A 23 11.15 18.45 -0.99
CA VAL A 23 10.57 17.17 -0.52
C VAL A 23 9.22 17.38 0.18
N GLY A 24 9.03 18.52 0.88
CA GLY A 24 7.74 18.86 1.49
C GLY A 24 6.68 19.30 0.49
N CYS A 25 7.09 19.87 -0.68
CA CYS A 25 6.14 20.40 -1.66
C CYS A 25 5.60 19.35 -2.64
N LEU A 26 6.29 18.22 -2.86
CA LEU A 26 5.90 17.25 -3.88
C LEU A 26 4.64 16.46 -3.52
N ARG A 27 4.39 16.22 -2.24
CA ARG A 27 3.12 15.64 -1.76
C ARG A 27 1.89 16.52 -2.06
N PHE A 28 2.08 17.82 -2.24
CA PHE A 28 0.99 18.74 -2.57
C PHE A 28 0.69 18.81 -4.07
N CYS A 29 1.51 18.19 -4.92
CA CYS A 29 1.26 18.17 -6.37
C CYS A 29 0.03 17.35 -6.73
N HIS A 30 -0.22 16.28 -5.96
CA HIS A 30 -1.37 15.40 -6.14
C HIS A 30 -2.06 15.14 -4.80
N PRO A 31 -2.81 16.14 -4.26
CA PRO A 31 -3.52 15.97 -3.00
C PRO A 31 -4.58 14.88 -3.11
N VAL A 32 -4.86 14.23 -2.00
CA VAL A 32 -6.05 13.38 -1.88
C VAL A 32 -7.20 14.27 -1.46
N ASP A 33 -8.09 14.58 -2.37
CA ASP A 33 -9.32 15.32 -2.07
C ASP A 33 -10.38 14.34 -1.57
N PRO A 34 -10.82 14.46 -0.30
CA PRO A 34 -11.82 13.54 0.24
C PRO A 34 -13.10 13.57 -0.58
N LEU A 35 -13.64 12.40 -0.87
CA LEU A 35 -14.92 12.29 -1.55
C LEU A 35 -16.05 12.87 -0.70
N PRO A 36 -17.12 13.41 -1.33
CA PRO A 36 -18.33 13.84 -0.64
C PRO A 36 -18.89 12.73 0.27
N ALA A 37 -19.45 13.11 1.42
CA ALA A 37 -19.94 12.17 2.43
C ALA A 37 -21.01 11.20 1.87
N GLU A 38 -21.82 11.63 0.93
CA GLU A 38 -22.81 10.80 0.22
C GLU A 38 -22.20 9.68 -0.59
N GLU A 39 -21.01 9.89 -1.20
CA GLU A 39 -20.31 8.90 -2.01
C GLU A 39 -19.63 7.83 -1.16
N VAL A 40 -19.31 8.13 0.09
CA VAL A 40 -18.65 7.22 1.03
C VAL A 40 -19.59 6.69 2.12
N ARG A 41 -20.88 7.03 2.06
CA ARG A 41 -21.89 6.63 3.05
C ARG A 41 -21.89 5.15 3.33
N ASP A 42 -21.96 4.34 2.26
CA ASP A 42 -21.99 2.87 2.39
C ASP A 42 -20.78 2.33 3.16
N THR A 43 -19.62 2.99 3.03
CA THR A 43 -18.41 2.63 3.76
C THR A 43 -18.52 2.95 5.25
N PHE A 44 -19.15 4.10 5.61
CA PHE A 44 -19.36 4.44 7.02
C PHE A 44 -20.42 3.56 7.70
N GLU A 45 -21.45 3.15 6.96
CA GLU A 45 -22.50 2.27 7.45
C GLU A 45 -22.05 0.82 7.66
N LEU A 46 -20.90 0.43 7.09
CA LEU A 46 -20.33 -0.91 7.31
C LEU A 46 -20.00 -1.15 8.79
N PRO A 47 -20.37 -2.32 9.34
CA PRO A 47 -19.95 -2.70 10.68
C PRO A 47 -18.42 -2.64 10.82
N VAL A 48 -17.93 -2.04 11.91
CA VAL A 48 -16.50 -1.92 12.20
C VAL A 48 -15.79 -3.29 12.14
N GLY A 49 -16.44 -4.35 12.59
CA GLY A 49 -15.91 -5.72 12.55
C GLY A 49 -15.62 -6.22 11.12
N CYS A 50 -16.35 -5.75 10.10
CA CYS A 50 -16.07 -6.08 8.71
C CYS A 50 -14.80 -5.39 8.22
N LYS A 51 -14.68 -4.08 8.44
CA LYS A 51 -13.50 -3.29 8.03
C LYS A 51 -12.22 -3.76 8.72
N ASN A 52 -12.30 -4.16 9.99
CA ASN A 52 -11.16 -4.67 10.77
C ASN A 52 -10.56 -5.98 10.25
N ARG A 53 -11.23 -6.66 9.33
CA ARG A 53 -10.72 -7.89 8.69
C ARG A 53 -10.24 -7.66 7.25
N VAL A 54 -10.32 -6.43 6.76
CA VAL A 54 -9.78 -6.04 5.46
C VAL A 54 -8.37 -5.50 5.66
N TYR A 55 -7.42 -6.10 4.98
CA TYR A 55 -6.01 -5.71 4.94
C TYR A 55 -5.71 -5.13 3.56
N VAL A 56 -5.24 -3.90 3.54
CA VAL A 56 -4.93 -3.18 2.31
C VAL A 56 -3.42 -2.99 2.22
N PHE A 57 -2.82 -3.38 1.10
CA PHE A 57 -1.40 -3.21 0.84
C PHE A 57 -1.21 -2.31 -0.38
N LEU A 58 -0.61 -1.16 -0.18
CA LEU A 58 -0.30 -0.19 -1.21
C LEU A 58 1.20 -0.26 -1.51
N LEU A 59 1.57 -0.60 -2.74
CA LEU A 59 2.96 -0.72 -3.17
C LEU A 59 3.27 0.33 -4.22
N ASP A 60 4.20 1.21 -3.87
CA ASP A 60 4.64 2.28 -4.75
C ASP A 60 5.48 1.77 -5.93
N GLY A 61 5.67 2.67 -6.90
CA GLY A 61 6.62 2.51 -7.99
C GLY A 61 8.01 3.05 -7.66
N VAL A 62 8.71 3.48 -8.69
CA VAL A 62 9.97 4.22 -8.52
C VAL A 62 9.62 5.69 -8.27
N ASP A 63 9.10 5.96 -7.10
CA ASP A 63 8.68 7.30 -6.63
C ASP A 63 9.22 7.60 -5.23
N PRO A 64 10.53 7.85 -5.08
CA PRO A 64 11.16 8.04 -3.76
C PRO A 64 10.65 9.29 -3.03
N LEU A 65 9.97 10.19 -3.70
CA LEU A 65 9.44 11.43 -3.13
C LEU A 65 7.93 11.35 -2.85
N ASP A 66 7.31 10.19 -3.08
CA ASP A 66 5.86 9.97 -2.94
C ASP A 66 5.04 11.03 -3.71
N THR A 67 5.47 11.32 -4.96
CA THR A 67 4.82 12.31 -5.83
C THR A 67 3.39 11.90 -6.17
N ALA A 68 3.14 10.59 -6.32
CA ALA A 68 1.81 10.03 -6.50
C ALA A 68 0.94 10.07 -5.23
N ASN A 69 1.54 10.45 -4.08
CA ASN A 69 0.89 10.59 -2.79
C ASN A 69 0.17 9.32 -2.31
N MET A 70 0.83 8.17 -2.45
CA MET A 70 0.33 6.89 -1.94
C MET A 70 0.18 6.89 -0.41
N ALA A 71 1.04 7.63 0.31
CA ALA A 71 0.90 7.81 1.75
C ALA A 71 -0.37 8.61 2.10
N GLY A 72 -0.70 9.64 1.32
CA GLY A 72 -1.97 10.37 1.49
C GLY A 72 -3.19 9.48 1.23
N LEU A 73 -3.12 8.57 0.26
CA LEU A 73 -4.16 7.56 0.06
C LEU A 73 -4.29 6.63 1.28
N GLN A 74 -3.18 6.21 1.90
CA GLN A 74 -3.21 5.44 3.14
C GLN A 74 -3.95 6.21 4.25
N ASP A 75 -3.59 7.46 4.46
CA ASP A 75 -4.20 8.31 5.50
C ASP A 75 -5.71 8.49 5.24
N TYR A 76 -6.10 8.68 3.98
CA TYR A 76 -7.50 8.76 3.59
C TYR A 76 -8.26 7.46 3.90
N LEU A 77 -7.71 6.30 3.58
CA LEU A 77 -8.32 5.01 3.88
C LEU A 77 -8.43 4.76 5.40
N HIS A 78 -7.44 5.20 6.18
CA HIS A 78 -7.51 5.19 7.64
C HIS A 78 -8.69 6.04 8.15
N SER A 79 -8.91 7.22 7.57
CA SER A 79 -10.04 8.09 7.94
C SER A 79 -11.41 7.45 7.65
N LEU A 80 -11.48 6.56 6.65
CA LEU A 80 -12.67 5.77 6.33
C LEU A 80 -12.83 4.51 7.21
N GLY A 81 -11.88 4.26 8.13
CA GLY A 81 -11.90 3.15 9.08
C GLY A 81 -11.23 1.86 8.58
N TYR A 82 -10.52 1.87 7.45
CA TYR A 82 -9.67 0.75 7.02
C TYR A 82 -8.29 0.87 7.68
N LEU A 83 -8.22 0.65 8.99
CA LEU A 83 -7.03 0.89 9.80
C LEU A 83 -5.86 -0.06 9.49
N LYS A 84 -6.11 -1.19 8.83
CA LYS A 84 -5.10 -2.16 8.41
C LYS A 84 -4.66 -1.87 6.97
N THR A 85 -4.36 -0.61 6.68
CA THR A 85 -3.80 -0.17 5.39
C THR A 85 -2.32 0.11 5.56
N TYR A 86 -1.50 -0.49 4.70
CA TYR A 86 -0.05 -0.42 4.73
C TYR A 86 0.48 0.14 3.42
N TYR A 87 1.29 1.18 3.50
CA TYR A 87 1.99 1.76 2.36
C TYR A 87 3.46 1.37 2.38
N GLY A 88 4.04 1.07 1.22
CA GLY A 88 5.44 0.71 1.09
C GLY A 88 6.03 0.96 -0.29
N GLN A 89 7.34 1.11 -0.30
CA GLN A 89 8.17 1.25 -1.48
C GLN A 89 8.39 -0.13 -2.16
N PRO A 90 8.89 -0.21 -3.40
CA PRO A 90 9.05 -1.45 -4.17
C PRO A 90 9.74 -2.59 -3.41
N PHE A 91 10.74 -2.28 -2.60
CA PHE A 91 11.48 -3.28 -1.82
C PHE A 91 10.65 -3.95 -0.71
N HIS A 92 9.48 -3.42 -0.36
CA HIS A 92 8.57 -4.04 0.60
C HIS A 92 7.71 -5.18 -0.01
N ALA A 93 7.72 -5.37 -1.33
CA ALA A 93 6.89 -6.40 -1.97
C ALA A 93 7.08 -7.79 -1.36
N PHE A 94 8.33 -8.19 -1.13
CA PHE A 94 8.66 -9.48 -0.52
C PHE A 94 8.19 -9.58 0.95
N TYR A 95 8.30 -8.49 1.70
CA TYR A 95 7.80 -8.42 3.07
C TYR A 95 6.29 -8.54 3.10
N TYR A 96 5.58 -7.84 2.21
CA TYR A 96 4.12 -7.91 2.11
C TYR A 96 3.62 -9.31 1.76
N ALA A 97 4.28 -10.02 0.85
CA ALA A 97 3.94 -11.40 0.55
C ALA A 97 4.00 -12.31 1.80
N LYS A 98 5.07 -12.17 2.59
CA LYS A 98 5.23 -12.91 3.86
C LYS A 98 4.17 -12.52 4.89
N GLU A 99 3.88 -11.23 5.03
CA GLU A 99 2.90 -10.74 5.99
C GLU A 99 1.49 -11.21 5.63
N ILE A 100 1.08 -11.15 4.35
CA ILE A 100 -0.19 -11.68 3.88
C ILE A 100 -0.31 -13.18 4.22
N ALA A 101 0.74 -13.95 3.98
CA ALA A 101 0.76 -15.38 4.31
C ALA A 101 0.65 -15.63 5.83
N ALA A 102 1.33 -14.81 6.64
CA ALA A 102 1.26 -14.90 8.09
C ALA A 102 -0.13 -14.50 8.62
N ILE A 103 -0.72 -13.43 8.08
CA ILE A 103 -2.08 -12.99 8.43
C ILE A 103 -3.09 -14.08 8.08
N ARG A 104 -3.03 -14.68 6.89
CA ARG A 104 -3.96 -15.75 6.49
C ARG A 104 -3.92 -16.92 7.46
N LYS A 105 -2.75 -17.28 8.00
CA LYS A 105 -2.62 -18.34 9.01
C LYS A 105 -3.27 -17.97 10.34
N ARG A 106 -3.13 -16.72 10.77
CA ARG A 106 -3.68 -16.23 12.05
C ARG A 106 -5.16 -15.90 11.96
N GLU A 107 -5.58 -15.35 10.82
CA GLU A 107 -6.92 -14.85 10.56
C GLU A 107 -7.47 -15.47 9.26
N PRO A 108 -8.01 -16.69 9.27
CA PRO A 108 -8.50 -17.37 8.05
C PRO A 108 -9.56 -16.57 7.29
N ASN A 109 -10.32 -15.72 7.99
CA ASN A 109 -11.37 -14.86 7.42
C ASN A 109 -10.85 -13.47 7.01
N ALA A 110 -9.55 -13.21 7.07
CA ALA A 110 -8.97 -11.96 6.58
C ALA A 110 -9.23 -11.80 5.08
N ARG A 111 -9.46 -10.57 4.64
CA ARG A 111 -9.65 -10.18 3.25
C ARG A 111 -8.49 -9.31 2.81
N PHE A 112 -8.04 -9.49 1.59
CA PHE A 112 -6.87 -8.82 1.08
C PHE A 112 -7.20 -7.98 -0.14
N ALA A 113 -6.88 -6.68 -0.05
CA ALA A 113 -6.84 -5.78 -1.19
C ALA A 113 -5.40 -5.34 -1.40
N VAL A 114 -4.94 -5.37 -2.63
CA VAL A 114 -3.56 -5.00 -2.99
C VAL A 114 -3.61 -4.02 -4.14
N MET A 115 -2.86 -2.93 -4.03
CA MET A 115 -2.69 -1.94 -5.08
C MET A 115 -1.21 -1.77 -5.39
N GLY A 116 -0.86 -1.69 -6.66
CA GLY A 116 0.48 -1.38 -7.13
C GLY A 116 0.46 -0.24 -8.12
N PHE A 117 1.27 0.80 -7.86
CA PHE A 117 1.44 1.94 -8.74
C PHE A 117 2.69 1.78 -9.62
N SER A 118 2.58 2.13 -10.89
CA SER A 118 3.72 2.17 -11.82
C SER A 118 4.52 0.85 -11.83
N TYR A 119 5.80 0.88 -11.48
CA TYR A 119 6.63 -0.33 -11.32
C TYR A 119 6.07 -1.28 -10.25
N GLY A 120 5.44 -0.75 -9.20
CA GLY A 120 4.77 -1.52 -8.17
C GLY A 120 3.67 -2.43 -8.71
N ALA A 121 3.02 -2.07 -9.83
CA ALA A 121 2.00 -2.91 -10.48
C ALA A 121 2.57 -4.27 -10.91
N GLY A 122 3.79 -4.30 -11.47
CA GLY A 122 4.49 -5.55 -11.80
C GLY A 122 4.81 -6.39 -10.55
N LEU A 123 5.24 -5.74 -9.48
CA LEU A 123 5.59 -6.41 -8.22
C LEU A 123 4.37 -7.03 -7.54
N VAL A 124 3.23 -6.31 -7.48
CA VAL A 124 2.00 -6.87 -6.88
C VAL A 124 1.40 -7.98 -7.73
N ARG A 125 1.57 -7.97 -9.06
CA ARG A 125 1.24 -9.09 -9.94
C ARG A 125 2.04 -10.34 -9.55
N ASP A 126 3.35 -10.19 -9.43
CA ASP A 126 4.25 -11.32 -9.10
C ASP A 126 3.96 -11.83 -7.69
N MET A 127 3.73 -10.93 -6.74
CA MET A 127 3.31 -11.26 -5.38
C MET A 127 1.98 -12.03 -5.37
N ALA A 128 0.98 -11.59 -6.13
CA ALA A 128 -0.30 -12.28 -6.23
C ALA A 128 -0.14 -13.70 -6.74
N ARG A 129 0.69 -13.89 -7.78
CA ARG A 129 0.99 -15.22 -8.35
C ARG A 129 1.67 -16.14 -7.34
N ASP A 130 2.63 -15.62 -6.56
CA ASP A 130 3.34 -16.40 -5.56
C ASP A 130 2.48 -16.76 -4.36
N LEU A 131 1.57 -15.88 -3.97
CA LEU A 131 0.52 -16.17 -2.97
C LEU A 131 -0.46 -17.22 -3.49
N GLY A 132 -0.79 -17.19 -4.77
CA GLY A 132 -1.63 -18.20 -5.42
C GLY A 132 -1.05 -19.61 -5.35
N LYS A 133 0.27 -19.76 -5.50
CA LYS A 133 0.97 -21.04 -5.30
C LYS A 133 0.83 -21.61 -3.88
N GLN A 134 0.55 -20.72 -2.93
CA GLN A 134 0.30 -21.05 -1.51
C GLN A 134 -1.20 -21.22 -1.19
N GLY A 135 -2.09 -21.15 -2.19
CA GLY A 135 -3.53 -21.22 -2.01
C GLY A 135 -4.16 -19.99 -1.35
N ILE A 136 -3.44 -18.85 -1.36
CA ILE A 136 -3.93 -17.62 -0.74
C ILE A 136 -4.68 -16.78 -1.78
N GLU A 137 -5.95 -16.54 -1.51
CA GLU A 137 -6.82 -15.70 -2.34
C GLU A 137 -6.63 -14.21 -2.02
N ILE A 138 -6.63 -13.37 -3.07
CA ILE A 138 -6.68 -11.91 -3.02
C ILE A 138 -8.05 -11.46 -3.52
N ASP A 139 -8.77 -10.70 -2.71
CA ASP A 139 -10.13 -10.26 -3.02
C ASP A 139 -10.15 -9.15 -4.08
N LEU A 140 -9.17 -8.24 -4.03
CA LEU A 140 -9.02 -7.11 -4.95
C LEU A 140 -7.56 -6.85 -5.29
N LEU A 141 -7.23 -6.79 -6.56
CA LEU A 141 -5.94 -6.37 -7.09
C LEU A 141 -6.13 -5.16 -7.99
N VAL A 142 -5.46 -4.06 -7.66
CA VAL A 142 -5.54 -2.82 -8.43
C VAL A 142 -4.17 -2.50 -9.01
N TYR A 143 -4.11 -2.40 -10.32
CA TYR A 143 -2.97 -1.86 -11.04
C TYR A 143 -3.23 -0.39 -11.34
N VAL A 144 -2.32 0.47 -10.97
CA VAL A 144 -2.42 1.91 -11.24
C VAL A 144 -1.28 2.32 -12.13
N ASP A 145 -1.62 2.60 -13.35
CA ASP A 145 -0.73 3.08 -14.41
C ASP A 145 0.56 2.26 -14.56
N GLY A 146 0.42 0.93 -14.45
CA GLY A 146 1.48 -0.05 -14.64
C GLY A 146 1.81 -0.32 -16.11
N GLY A 147 2.83 -1.16 -16.35
CA GLY A 147 3.13 -1.70 -17.68
C GLY A 147 4.29 -1.04 -18.41
N ARG A 148 4.62 0.23 -18.13
CA ARG A 148 5.71 0.95 -18.86
C ARG A 148 7.12 0.46 -18.56
N LEU A 149 7.36 0.01 -17.33
CA LEU A 149 8.70 -0.46 -16.88
C LEU A 149 8.79 -1.98 -16.74
N SER A 150 7.71 -2.69 -16.96
CA SER A 150 7.68 -4.14 -16.90
C SER A 150 7.73 -4.72 -18.32
N SER A 151 8.73 -5.55 -18.60
CA SER A 151 8.80 -6.33 -19.83
C SER A 151 7.75 -7.44 -19.90
N GLN A 152 6.99 -7.63 -18.82
CA GLN A 152 5.98 -8.68 -18.72
C GLN A 152 4.59 -8.04 -18.67
N THR A 153 3.68 -8.61 -19.43
CA THR A 153 2.27 -8.21 -19.46
C THR A 153 1.63 -8.36 -18.09
N LEU A 154 0.94 -7.33 -17.63
CA LEU A 154 0.06 -7.44 -16.49
C LEU A 154 -1.08 -8.40 -16.85
N GLY A 155 -1.65 -9.07 -15.86
CA GLY A 155 -2.72 -10.02 -16.07
C GLY A 155 -3.39 -10.39 -14.77
N ARG A 156 -4.44 -11.20 -14.87
CA ARG A 156 -5.15 -11.74 -13.71
C ARG A 156 -4.54 -13.08 -13.29
N SER A 157 -4.10 -13.17 -12.04
CA SER A 157 -3.75 -14.45 -11.44
C SER A 157 -5.02 -15.20 -11.01
N PRO A 158 -5.08 -16.54 -11.15
CA PRO A 158 -6.29 -17.33 -10.84
C PRO A 158 -6.80 -17.19 -9.40
N ASN A 159 -5.92 -16.86 -8.46
CA ASN A 159 -6.25 -16.63 -7.06
C ASN A 159 -6.75 -15.20 -6.77
N VAL A 160 -6.87 -14.36 -7.78
CA VAL A 160 -7.38 -13.00 -7.64
C VAL A 160 -8.84 -12.95 -8.07
N ARG A 161 -9.71 -12.53 -7.14
CA ARG A 161 -11.15 -12.48 -7.39
C ARG A 161 -11.53 -11.36 -8.35
N LYS A 162 -11.00 -10.16 -8.14
CA LYS A 162 -11.25 -8.98 -8.98
C LYS A 162 -9.95 -8.26 -9.29
N VAL A 163 -9.78 -7.89 -10.55
CA VAL A 163 -8.69 -7.01 -11.02
C VAL A 163 -9.31 -5.72 -11.55
N VAL A 164 -8.76 -4.59 -11.13
CA VAL A 164 -9.00 -3.27 -11.72
C VAL A 164 -7.68 -2.75 -12.27
N ASN A 165 -7.71 -2.23 -13.47
CA ASN A 165 -6.56 -1.66 -14.16
C ASN A 165 -6.84 -0.21 -14.51
N ILE A 166 -6.11 0.71 -13.92
CA ILE A 166 -6.25 2.15 -14.10
C ILE A 166 -5.11 2.63 -15.00
N LEU A 167 -5.45 3.39 -16.03
CA LEU A 167 -4.53 3.88 -17.04
C LEU A 167 -4.63 5.40 -17.15
N ALA A 168 -3.50 6.09 -17.21
CA ALA A 168 -3.42 7.49 -17.60
C ALA A 168 -3.74 7.65 -19.11
N PHE A 169 -4.02 8.89 -19.54
CA PHE A 169 -4.45 9.18 -20.89
C PHE A 169 -3.42 8.79 -21.96
N ASP A 170 -2.14 8.84 -21.64
CA ASP A 170 -1.03 8.57 -22.57
C ASP A 170 -0.65 7.09 -22.67
N ARG A 171 -1.45 6.19 -22.07
CA ARG A 171 -1.19 4.75 -22.15
C ARG A 171 -1.74 4.15 -23.42
N PRO A 172 -0.97 3.32 -24.11
CA PRO A 172 -1.47 2.60 -25.27
C PRO A 172 -2.51 1.55 -24.86
N ASP A 173 -3.36 1.13 -25.81
CA ASP A 173 -4.43 0.16 -25.57
C ASP A 173 -3.91 -1.23 -25.20
N GLU A 174 -2.67 -1.56 -25.59
CA GLU A 174 -2.00 -2.82 -25.23
C GLU A 174 -1.73 -2.92 -23.71
N CYS A 175 -1.87 -1.82 -22.95
CA CYS A 175 -1.84 -1.84 -21.50
C CYS A 175 -3.16 -2.30 -20.87
N GLU A 176 -4.23 -2.44 -21.64
CA GLU A 176 -5.48 -3.02 -21.16
C GLU A 176 -5.34 -4.51 -20.87
N ILE A 177 -6.03 -4.95 -19.82
CA ILE A 177 -6.03 -6.34 -19.40
C ILE A 177 -7.40 -6.94 -19.71
N PRO A 178 -7.51 -7.93 -20.59
CA PRO A 178 -8.79 -8.48 -21.04
C PRO A 178 -9.70 -8.98 -19.91
N GLU A 179 -9.13 -9.44 -18.83
CA GLU A 179 -9.84 -10.03 -17.68
C GLU A 179 -10.01 -9.07 -16.50
N ALA A 180 -9.74 -7.77 -16.71
CA ALA A 180 -9.82 -6.73 -15.70
C ALA A 180 -10.90 -5.69 -16.03
N GLU A 181 -11.34 -4.98 -15.01
CA GLU A 181 -12.08 -3.73 -15.17
C GLU A 181 -11.07 -2.64 -15.56
N ASN A 182 -10.93 -2.35 -16.85
CA ASN A 182 -10.05 -1.30 -17.35
C ASN A 182 -10.73 0.07 -17.23
N ARG A 183 -9.99 1.04 -16.67
CA ARG A 183 -10.42 2.44 -16.53
C ARG A 183 -9.32 3.34 -17.06
N ARG A 184 -9.64 4.17 -18.03
CA ARG A 184 -8.74 5.18 -18.61
C ARG A 184 -9.24 6.55 -18.21
N TYR A 185 -8.32 7.39 -17.77
CA TYR A 185 -8.60 8.79 -17.43
C TYR A 185 -7.95 9.68 -18.48
N ASP A 186 -8.74 10.55 -19.10
CA ASP A 186 -8.30 11.35 -20.24
C ASP A 186 -7.67 12.68 -19.82
N ASP A 187 -7.75 13.03 -18.55
CA ASP A 187 -7.38 14.31 -17.96
C ASP A 187 -6.19 14.24 -16.97
N VAL A 188 -5.61 13.07 -16.76
CA VAL A 188 -4.58 12.90 -15.74
C VAL A 188 -3.35 12.15 -16.24
N TRP A 189 -2.18 12.64 -15.82
CA TRP A 189 -0.89 12.01 -16.04
C TRP A 189 -0.57 10.95 -14.99
N HIS A 190 0.47 10.18 -15.27
CA HIS A 190 0.99 9.08 -14.49
C HIS A 190 0.85 9.24 -12.96
N PHE A 191 1.44 10.30 -12.37
CA PHE A 191 1.44 10.48 -10.92
C PHE A 191 0.08 10.88 -10.34
N GLY A 192 -0.77 11.53 -11.12
CA GLY A 192 -2.10 11.94 -10.67
C GLY A 192 -3.13 10.80 -10.63
N THR A 193 -2.84 9.65 -11.24
CA THR A 193 -3.79 8.53 -11.32
C THR A 193 -4.17 7.95 -9.96
N VAL A 194 -3.24 7.97 -8.98
CA VAL A 194 -3.47 7.41 -7.63
C VAL A 194 -4.52 8.20 -6.86
N THR A 195 -4.43 9.54 -6.91
CA THR A 195 -5.31 10.44 -6.15
C THR A 195 -6.48 10.97 -6.97
N HIS A 196 -6.61 10.56 -8.22
CA HIS A 196 -7.73 10.95 -9.07
C HIS A 196 -9.07 10.60 -8.40
N PRO A 197 -10.08 11.51 -8.43
CA PRO A 197 -11.35 11.26 -7.74
C PRO A 197 -12.02 9.94 -8.14
N ASP A 198 -11.96 9.54 -9.41
CA ASP A 198 -12.54 8.29 -9.86
C ASP A 198 -11.76 7.06 -9.40
N THR A 199 -10.43 7.16 -9.16
CA THR A 199 -9.64 6.13 -8.48
C THR A 199 -10.12 5.98 -7.04
N LEU A 200 -10.30 7.08 -6.33
CA LEU A 200 -10.79 7.06 -4.96
C LEU A 200 -12.19 6.47 -4.87
N ARG A 201 -13.13 6.90 -5.73
CA ARG A 201 -14.49 6.36 -5.81
C ARG A 201 -14.50 4.85 -6.05
N MET A 202 -13.76 4.43 -7.07
CA MET A 202 -13.64 3.01 -7.40
C MET A 202 -13.09 2.24 -6.21
N PHE A 203 -11.96 2.70 -5.63
CA PHE A 203 -11.25 1.95 -4.60
C PHE A 203 -12.08 1.84 -3.32
N VAL A 204 -12.71 2.94 -2.88
CA VAL A 204 -13.61 2.94 -1.70
C VAL A 204 -14.80 1.99 -1.92
N ARG A 205 -15.43 2.04 -3.10
CA ARG A 205 -16.53 1.14 -3.45
C ARG A 205 -16.10 -0.33 -3.42
N GLU A 206 -14.97 -0.65 -4.02
CA GLU A 206 -14.47 -2.02 -4.06
C GLU A 206 -14.06 -2.53 -2.68
N LEU A 207 -13.45 -1.69 -1.84
CA LEU A 207 -13.13 -2.04 -0.46
C LEU A 207 -14.41 -2.30 0.36
N ALA A 208 -15.47 -1.54 0.14
CA ALA A 208 -16.77 -1.82 0.76
C ALA A 208 -17.30 -3.20 0.36
N GLN A 209 -17.20 -3.55 -0.93
CA GLN A 209 -17.58 -4.88 -1.41
C GLN A 209 -16.69 -6.00 -0.82
N VAL A 210 -15.40 -5.76 -0.64
CA VAL A 210 -14.50 -6.69 0.03
C VAL A 210 -14.91 -6.89 1.49
N ALA A 211 -15.21 -5.79 2.19
CA ALA A 211 -15.63 -5.82 3.60
C ALA A 211 -16.96 -6.57 3.81
N LEU A 212 -17.93 -6.42 2.90
CA LEU A 212 -19.20 -7.13 2.94
C LEU A 212 -19.06 -8.66 2.84
N ARG A 213 -17.96 -9.16 2.28
CA ARG A 213 -17.66 -10.60 2.20
C ARG A 213 -17.08 -11.18 3.48
N VAL A 214 -16.77 -10.34 4.46
CA VAL A 214 -16.31 -10.82 5.78
C VAL A 214 -17.46 -11.51 6.47
N PRO A 215 -17.34 -12.81 6.85
CA PRO A 215 -18.37 -13.46 7.61
C PRO A 215 -18.58 -12.73 8.94
N LEU A 216 -19.77 -12.20 9.15
CA LEU A 216 -20.16 -11.72 10.46
C LEU A 216 -20.23 -12.96 11.34
N THR A 217 -19.20 -13.22 12.12
CA THR A 217 -19.31 -14.18 13.21
C THR A 217 -20.28 -13.56 14.20
N THR A 218 -21.56 -13.96 14.13
CA THR A 218 -22.46 -13.77 15.24
C THR A 218 -21.82 -14.53 16.40
N HIS A 219 -21.14 -13.79 17.29
CA HIS A 219 -20.93 -14.26 18.63
C HIS A 219 -22.34 -14.39 19.20
N ILE A 220 -22.95 -15.57 19.03
CA ILE A 220 -24.01 -15.99 19.92
C ILE A 220 -23.32 -16.05 21.27
N PRO A 221 -23.62 -15.14 22.22
CA PRO A 221 -23.07 -15.27 23.55
C PRO A 221 -23.42 -16.71 23.99
N SER A 222 -22.40 -17.52 24.23
CA SER A 222 -22.62 -18.84 24.84
C SER A 222 -23.56 -18.60 26.01
N ALA A 223 -24.66 -19.35 26.02
CA ALA A 223 -25.71 -19.25 27.04
C ALA A 223 -25.04 -19.02 28.41
N PRO A 224 -25.58 -18.10 29.23
CA PRO A 224 -24.99 -17.82 30.54
C PRO A 224 -24.87 -19.16 31.27
N PRO A 225 -23.74 -19.41 31.95
CA PRO A 225 -23.55 -20.64 32.69
C PRO A 225 -24.73 -20.84 33.62
N ALA A 226 -25.27 -22.06 33.62
CA ALA A 226 -26.43 -22.45 34.42
C ALA A 226 -26.26 -21.91 35.85
N LYS A 227 -27.33 -21.29 36.35
CA LYS A 227 -27.39 -20.71 37.69
C LYS A 227 -26.89 -21.72 38.73
N GLY A 228 -25.71 -21.46 39.27
CA GLY A 228 -25.16 -22.23 40.35
C GLY A 228 -23.90 -21.53 40.86
N VAL A 229 -24.03 -21.00 42.06
CA VAL A 229 -22.99 -20.42 42.90
C VAL A 229 -22.57 -18.98 42.50
N LEU A 230 -23.10 -18.01 43.23
CA LEU A 230 -22.57 -16.65 43.31
C LEU A 230 -21.10 -16.73 43.80
N PRO A 231 -20.14 -16.26 43.01
CA PRO A 231 -18.78 -16.07 43.51
C PRO A 231 -18.82 -15.01 44.61
N ALA A 232 -18.04 -15.25 45.66
CA ALA A 232 -17.84 -14.31 46.75
C ALA A 232 -17.41 -12.92 46.20
N PRO A 233 -17.86 -11.81 46.82
CA PRO A 233 -17.49 -10.46 46.36
C PRO A 233 -15.99 -10.33 46.34
N ARG A 234 -15.43 -9.96 45.17
CA ARG A 234 -14.02 -9.61 45.04
C ARG A 234 -13.72 -8.44 45.95
N PRO A 235 -12.59 -8.47 46.67
CA PRO A 235 -12.12 -7.28 47.35
C PRO A 235 -11.96 -6.13 46.32
N ALA A 236 -12.32 -4.94 46.76
CA ALA A 236 -12.22 -3.73 45.94
C ALA A 236 -10.79 -3.62 45.34
N PRO A 237 -10.67 -3.28 44.03
CA PRO A 237 -9.35 -3.09 43.47
C PRO A 237 -8.65 -1.93 44.18
N GLU A 238 -7.46 -2.24 44.70
CA GLU A 238 -6.56 -1.24 45.25
C GLU A 238 -6.28 -0.19 44.15
N MET A 239 -6.60 1.05 44.43
CA MET A 239 -6.40 2.15 43.47
C MET A 239 -4.90 2.28 43.18
N LEU A 240 -4.51 1.87 41.99
CA LEU A 240 -3.16 2.16 41.49
C LEU A 240 -2.99 3.69 41.41
N PRO A 241 -1.81 4.19 41.79
CA PRO A 241 -1.51 5.61 41.64
C PRO A 241 -1.62 6.04 40.16
N PRO A 242 -2.01 7.28 39.84
CA PRO A 242 -2.15 7.75 38.49
C PRO A 242 -0.84 7.57 37.72
N PRO A 243 -0.89 7.15 36.45
CA PRO A 243 0.30 6.92 35.65
C PRO A 243 1.08 8.23 35.52
N THR A 244 2.38 8.16 35.81
CA THR A 244 3.31 9.27 35.57
C THR A 244 3.35 9.64 34.08
N PRO A 245 3.47 10.94 33.70
CA PRO A 245 3.33 11.42 32.32
C PRO A 245 4.53 11.12 31.41
N ASN A 246 5.23 10.00 31.59
CA ASN A 246 6.43 9.65 30.81
C ASN A 246 6.41 8.23 30.26
N VAL A 247 5.23 7.70 29.91
CA VAL A 247 5.17 6.52 29.06
C VAL A 247 5.35 6.99 27.62
N LYS A 248 6.57 6.82 27.10
CA LYS A 248 6.81 6.81 25.65
C LYS A 248 5.75 5.89 25.05
N ARG A 249 4.94 6.41 24.13
CA ARG A 249 4.11 5.57 23.27
C ARG A 249 5.07 4.60 22.60
N ASP A 250 4.99 3.35 22.98
CA ASP A 250 5.62 2.27 22.25
C ASP A 250 4.86 2.21 20.91
N GLY A 251 5.30 3.10 19.99
CA GLY A 251 5.04 2.95 18.59
C GLY A 251 5.58 1.57 18.22
N TRP A 252 4.87 0.88 17.40
CA TRP A 252 5.25 -0.37 16.75
C TRP A 252 6.75 -0.37 16.50
N ASP A 253 7.49 -1.21 17.24
CA ASP A 253 8.89 -1.43 16.97
C ASP A 253 9.02 -2.07 15.59
N PHE A 254 9.22 -1.23 14.59
CA PHE A 254 9.84 -1.65 13.35
C PHE A 254 11.19 -2.23 13.76
N VAL A 255 11.32 -3.54 13.60
CA VAL A 255 12.59 -4.22 13.76
C VAL A 255 13.64 -3.44 12.98
N ARG A 256 14.55 -2.79 13.71
CA ARG A 256 15.67 -2.07 13.09
C ARG A 256 16.45 -3.04 12.21
N PRO A 257 16.97 -2.58 11.06
CA PRO A 257 17.74 -3.44 10.15
C PRO A 257 19.08 -3.91 10.68
N ASP A 258 19.44 -3.60 11.91
CA ASP A 258 20.78 -3.81 12.46
C ASP A 258 21.09 -5.28 12.84
N SER A 259 20.18 -6.22 12.63
CA SER A 259 20.41 -7.65 12.86
C SER A 259 20.73 -8.46 11.60
N PHE A 260 20.94 -7.81 10.46
CA PHE A 260 21.48 -8.52 9.30
C PHE A 260 23.01 -8.58 9.42
N SER A 261 23.51 -9.66 10.01
CA SER A 261 24.92 -10.06 9.86
C SER A 261 25.24 -10.17 8.36
N SER A 262 26.32 -9.53 7.95
CA SER A 262 26.86 -9.53 6.60
C SER A 262 27.23 -10.94 6.12
N GLY A 263 26.26 -11.69 5.65
CA GLY A 263 26.48 -12.79 4.73
C GLY A 263 26.58 -12.22 3.31
N ALA A 264 27.79 -12.15 2.79
CA ALA A 264 28.05 -11.67 1.44
C ALA A 264 27.31 -12.52 0.40
N ILE A 265 26.11 -12.10 0.00
CA ILE A 265 25.49 -12.55 -1.23
C ILE A 265 25.92 -11.55 -2.31
N GLY A 266 26.84 -11.99 -3.18
CA GLY A 266 27.34 -11.22 -4.30
C GLY A 266 26.21 -10.81 -5.24
N VAL A 267 25.71 -9.61 -5.09
CA VAL A 267 24.84 -8.95 -6.08
C VAL A 267 25.75 -8.37 -7.15
N LYS A 268 25.86 -9.07 -8.28
CA LYS A 268 26.42 -8.46 -9.51
C LYS A 268 25.59 -7.25 -9.89
N PRO A 269 26.18 -6.09 -10.14
CA PRO A 269 25.44 -4.90 -10.57
C PRO A 269 24.85 -5.18 -11.96
N VAL A 270 23.53 -5.00 -12.09
CA VAL A 270 22.78 -5.02 -13.36
C VAL A 270 22.98 -3.67 -14.07
N LEU A 271 24.23 -3.35 -14.43
CA LEU A 271 24.59 -2.13 -15.15
C LEU A 271 25.02 -2.39 -16.60
N ASP A 272 25.00 -3.66 -17.07
CA ASP A 272 25.50 -4.01 -18.42
C ASP A 272 24.41 -4.16 -19.50
N ALA A 273 23.17 -3.75 -19.25
CA ALA A 273 22.07 -3.95 -20.21
C ALA A 273 21.70 -2.68 -21.03
N ILE A 274 22.54 -1.66 -21.07
CA ILE A 274 22.37 -0.53 -22.01
C ILE A 274 23.50 -0.59 -23.04
N ARG A 275 23.46 -1.59 -23.90
CA ARG A 275 24.16 -1.55 -25.20
C ARG A 275 23.15 -1.19 -26.27
N THR A 276 23.27 0.01 -26.80
CA THR A 276 22.65 0.45 -28.04
C THR A 276 23.02 -0.47 -29.20
N PRO A 277 22.06 -0.82 -30.09
CA PRO A 277 22.39 -1.49 -31.34
C PRO A 277 23.17 -0.49 -32.24
N LYS A 278 24.33 -0.90 -32.71
CA LYS A 278 25.05 -0.21 -33.78
C LYS A 278 24.27 -0.43 -35.08
N ASP A 279 23.85 0.69 -35.67
CA ASP A 279 23.40 0.75 -37.06
C ASP A 279 24.52 0.31 -37.98
N THR A 280 24.35 -0.86 -38.58
CA THR A 280 25.09 -1.26 -39.79
C THR A 280 24.21 -0.97 -40.99
N LEU A 281 24.35 0.24 -41.53
CA LEU A 281 23.95 0.52 -42.90
C LEU A 281 25.14 0.14 -43.81
N GLU A 282 25.01 -0.93 -44.57
CA GLU A 282 25.83 -1.20 -45.77
C GLU A 282 25.09 -0.60 -46.97
N PRO A 283 25.83 0.08 -47.91
CA PRO A 283 25.22 0.65 -49.08
C PRO A 283 25.22 -0.41 -50.24
N LYS A 284 24.11 -0.45 -50.96
CA LYS A 284 24.05 -0.85 -52.36
C LYS A 284 23.24 0.14 -53.15
#